data_f7936729be490c3ff7cfa282da1f42e7
#
_entry.id   f7936729be490c3ff7cfa282da1f42e7
#
_cell.length_a   1.000
_cell.length_b   1.000
_cell.length_c   1.000
_cell.angle_alpha   90.00
_cell.angle_beta   90.00
_cell.angle_gamma   90.00
#
_symmetry.space_group_name_H-M   'P 1'
#
loop_
_entity.id
_entity.type
_entity.pdbx_description
1 polymer ?
#
loop_
_entity_poly.entity_id
_entity_poly.type
_entity_poly.pdbx_seq_one_letter_code
_entity_poly.pdbx_strand_id
1 'polypeptide(L)'
;KKKEVQVKIVYYGPGRGGKTTNLEYINQKFKKRIQNEMVTVKTYGDRTLFFDFLPFDIGEIKGHSIKVQLYTVPGQVKYNATRRLVLRGVDGLVFVADSMDLRREMNIRSLQNLKENLETFNKNIFNIPLVMQYNKRDLEEEGIPILSTDTLQKDLNSRLKAPYFEASAVKG
;
A
#
# COMPACT_ATOMS: atom_id res chain seq x y z
N LYS A 1 12.37 11.45 29.08
CA LYS A 1 12.15 11.49 27.62
C LYS A 1 11.14 10.41 27.28
N LYS A 2 9.98 10.77 26.70
CA LYS A 2 9.04 9.77 26.16
C LYS A 2 9.76 9.00 25.06
N LYS A 3 9.70 7.68 25.12
CA LYS A 3 10.23 6.83 24.05
C LYS A 3 9.26 6.88 22.86
N GLU A 4 9.78 7.22 21.70
CA GLU A 4 9.03 7.24 20.44
C GLU A 4 9.35 5.98 19.63
N VAL A 5 8.33 5.34 19.11
CA VAL A 5 8.44 4.20 18.18
C VAL A 5 7.87 4.64 16.84
N GLN A 6 8.66 4.50 15.79
CA GLN A 6 8.23 4.76 14.41
C GLN A 6 8.02 3.45 13.68
N VAL A 7 6.89 3.33 13.01
CA VAL A 7 6.51 2.16 12.21
C VAL A 7 6.29 2.60 10.78
N LYS A 8 6.97 1.95 9.84
CA LYS A 8 6.85 2.21 8.41
C LYS A 8 5.94 1.20 7.75
N ILE A 9 4.85 1.68 7.16
CA ILE A 9 3.89 0.88 6.38
C ILE A 9 3.90 1.36 4.94
N VAL A 10 4.05 0.42 4.01
CA VAL A 10 4.08 0.71 2.57
C VAL A 10 2.85 0.11 1.90
N TYR A 11 2.12 0.96 1.17
CA TYR A 11 1.05 0.59 0.26
C TYR A 11 1.65 0.23 -1.09
N TYR A 12 1.58 -1.03 -1.45
CA TYR A 12 2.11 -1.59 -2.69
C TYR A 12 0.98 -2.08 -3.58
N GLY A 13 1.20 -2.18 -4.87
CA GLY A 13 0.20 -2.66 -5.82
C GLY A 13 0.36 -2.04 -7.20
N PRO A 14 -0.47 -2.45 -8.18
CA PRO A 14 -0.39 -1.97 -9.54
C PRO A 14 -0.68 -0.47 -9.65
N GLY A 15 -0.21 0.14 -10.72
CA GLY A 15 -0.51 1.53 -11.04
C GLY A 15 -2.01 1.75 -11.15
N ARG A 16 -2.49 2.87 -10.66
CA ARG A 16 -3.92 3.24 -10.61
C ARG A 16 -4.80 2.30 -9.78
N GLY A 17 -4.20 1.47 -8.92
CA GLY A 17 -4.93 0.56 -8.03
C GLY A 17 -5.64 1.24 -6.86
N GLY A 18 -5.33 2.50 -6.58
CA GLY A 18 -5.95 3.26 -5.49
C GLY A 18 -5.07 3.42 -4.25
N LYS A 19 -3.75 3.24 -4.36
CA LYS A 19 -2.79 3.46 -3.26
C LYS A 19 -2.83 4.89 -2.73
N THR A 20 -2.70 5.86 -3.62
CA THR A 20 -2.78 7.29 -3.28
C THR A 20 -4.14 7.66 -2.71
N THR A 21 -5.22 7.16 -3.30
CA THR A 21 -6.59 7.38 -2.82
C THR A 21 -6.79 6.89 -1.38
N ASN A 22 -6.17 5.77 -1.02
CA ASN A 22 -6.16 5.29 0.38
C ASN A 22 -5.57 6.33 1.33
N LEU A 23 -4.39 6.87 1.01
CA LEU A 23 -3.73 7.85 1.86
C LEU A 23 -4.51 9.18 1.91
N GLU A 24 -5.07 9.62 0.80
CA GLU A 24 -5.93 10.81 0.73
C GLU A 24 -7.16 10.65 1.63
N TYR A 25 -7.81 9.49 1.60
CA TYR A 25 -8.94 9.21 2.47
C TYR A 25 -8.55 9.24 3.95
N ILE A 26 -7.46 8.58 4.33
CA ILE A 26 -6.92 8.58 5.70
C ILE A 26 -6.59 10.02 6.12
N ASN A 27 -5.94 10.77 5.25
CA ASN A 27 -5.59 12.18 5.51
C ASN A 27 -6.82 13.04 5.81
N GLN A 28 -7.89 12.87 5.06
CA GLN A 28 -9.14 13.61 5.26
C GLN A 28 -9.87 13.18 6.55
N LYS A 29 -10.00 11.88 6.76
CA LYS A 29 -10.78 11.33 7.87
C LYS A 29 -10.13 11.56 9.23
N PHE A 30 -8.82 11.52 9.29
CA PHE A 30 -8.05 11.57 10.53
C PHE A 30 -7.18 12.84 10.69
N LYS A 31 -7.60 13.95 10.11
CA LYS A 31 -6.86 15.25 10.16
C LYS A 31 -6.33 15.62 11.55
N LYS A 32 -7.09 15.33 12.60
CA LYS A 32 -6.69 15.63 14.00
C LYS A 32 -5.50 14.78 14.50
N ARG A 33 -5.23 13.65 13.85
CA ARG A 33 -4.12 12.72 14.20
C ARG A 33 -2.93 12.85 13.27
N ILE A 34 -3.04 13.70 12.27
CA ILE A 34 -2.00 13.94 11.27
C ILE A 34 -1.33 15.27 11.64
N GLN A 35 -0.05 15.20 12.02
CA GLN A 35 0.70 16.37 12.46
C GLN A 35 1.19 17.23 11.29
N ASN A 36 1.36 16.63 10.12
CA ASN A 36 1.84 17.30 8.92
C ASN A 36 0.96 16.90 7.72
N GLU A 37 0.92 17.74 6.72
CA GLU A 37 0.21 17.44 5.48
C GLU A 37 0.81 16.23 4.75
N MET A 38 -0.03 15.55 3.98
CA MET A 38 0.43 14.52 3.06
C MET A 38 1.38 15.14 2.03
N VAL A 39 2.53 14.54 1.86
CA VAL A 39 3.54 15.02 0.91
C VAL A 39 3.59 14.06 -0.28
N THR A 40 3.40 14.60 -1.47
CA THR A 40 3.69 13.89 -2.72
C THR A 40 5.07 14.28 -3.20
N VAL A 41 5.98 13.32 -3.21
CA VAL A 41 7.35 13.56 -3.68
C VAL A 41 7.39 13.41 -5.20
N LYS A 42 7.67 14.54 -5.86
CA LYS A 42 7.92 14.61 -7.31
C LYS A 42 9.34 15.10 -7.51
N THR A 43 10.19 14.32 -8.14
CA THR A 43 11.52 14.80 -8.50
C THR A 43 11.57 15.22 -9.97
N TYR A 44 12.20 16.36 -10.22
CA TYR A 44 12.46 16.85 -11.57
C TYR A 44 13.82 16.30 -12.05
N GLY A 45 13.83 15.78 -13.27
CA GLY A 45 15.00 15.20 -13.92
C GLY A 45 14.65 13.86 -14.58
N ASP A 46 15.62 13.19 -15.19
CA ASP A 46 15.43 11.91 -15.90
C ASP A 46 14.89 10.75 -15.02
N ARG A 47 14.68 10.98 -13.73
CA ARG A 47 14.15 10.02 -12.76
C ARG A 47 13.05 10.65 -11.95
N THR A 48 11.83 10.51 -12.40
CA THR A 48 10.64 10.95 -11.67
C THR A 48 10.34 9.96 -10.55
N LEU A 49 10.61 10.36 -9.31
CA LEU A 49 10.19 9.66 -8.12
C LEU A 49 8.77 10.09 -7.78
N PHE A 50 7.78 9.21 -7.93
CA PHE A 50 6.41 9.47 -7.50
C PHE A 50 6.05 8.54 -6.36
N PHE A 51 6.05 9.05 -5.14
CA PHE A 51 5.47 8.38 -4.00
C PHE A 51 4.82 9.38 -3.05
N ASP A 52 3.86 8.91 -2.30
CA ASP A 52 3.19 9.71 -1.28
C ASP A 52 3.69 9.31 0.10
N PHE A 53 3.74 10.27 0.99
CA PHE A 53 4.11 10.09 2.38
C PHE A 53 3.10 10.77 3.29
N LEU A 54 2.58 10.03 4.27
CA LEU A 54 1.65 10.52 5.27
C LEU A 54 2.09 10.09 6.67
N PRO A 55 2.57 11.02 7.51
CA PRO A 55 2.84 10.75 8.91
C PRO A 55 1.52 10.72 9.71
N PHE A 56 1.35 9.68 10.52
CA PHE A 56 0.13 9.43 11.28
C PHE A 56 0.46 9.09 12.74
N ASP A 57 -0.10 9.85 13.69
CA ASP A 57 0.07 9.60 15.11
C ASP A 57 -1.10 8.78 15.65
N ILE A 58 -0.80 7.58 16.15
CA ILE A 58 -1.82 6.69 16.73
C ILE A 58 -1.91 6.80 18.26
N GLY A 59 -1.13 7.67 18.86
CA GLY A 59 -1.13 7.92 20.31
C GLY A 59 -0.10 7.10 21.07
N GLU A 60 -0.39 6.82 22.33
CA GLU A 60 0.53 6.10 23.23
C GLU A 60 0.08 4.66 23.44
N ILE A 61 1.05 3.75 23.36
CA ILE A 61 0.87 2.32 23.71
C ILE A 61 1.96 1.95 24.71
N LYS A 62 1.58 1.52 25.90
CA LYS A 62 2.51 1.12 26.99
C LYS A 62 3.61 2.17 27.27
N GLY A 63 3.25 3.44 27.29
CA GLY A 63 4.18 4.55 27.59
C GLY A 63 5.09 4.95 26.43
N HIS A 64 4.86 4.41 25.24
CA HIS A 64 5.57 4.80 24.03
C HIS A 64 4.64 5.57 23.08
N SER A 65 5.11 6.70 22.58
CA SER A 65 4.43 7.41 21.47
C SER A 65 4.64 6.63 20.18
N ILE A 66 3.57 6.26 19.52
CA ILE A 66 3.63 5.47 18.27
C ILE A 66 3.30 6.36 17.09
N LYS A 67 4.26 6.52 16.20
CA LYS A 67 4.10 7.24 14.93
C LYS A 67 4.16 6.25 13.78
N VAL A 68 3.14 6.26 12.96
CA VAL A 68 3.07 5.45 11.74
C VAL A 68 3.39 6.32 10.54
N GLN A 69 4.30 5.86 9.72
CA GLN A 69 4.67 6.50 8.47
C GLN A 69 4.09 5.68 7.32
N LEU A 70 3.08 6.23 6.64
CA LEU A 70 2.44 5.61 5.50
C LEU A 70 3.09 6.08 4.22
N TYR A 71 3.49 5.14 3.37
CA TYR A 71 4.07 5.41 2.06
C TYR A 71 3.29 4.71 0.97
N THR A 72 3.22 5.32 -0.21
CA THR A 72 2.85 4.62 -1.45
C THR A 72 4.09 4.38 -2.30
N VAL A 73 3.98 3.49 -3.27
CA VAL A 73 4.99 3.29 -4.31
C VAL A 73 4.41 3.61 -5.68
N PRO A 74 5.22 4.08 -6.65
CA PRO A 74 4.79 4.22 -8.02
C PRO A 74 4.47 2.85 -8.61
N GLY A 75 3.29 2.71 -9.24
CA GLY A 75 2.82 1.42 -9.76
C GLY A 75 3.38 1.04 -11.13
N GLN A 76 3.96 1.98 -11.87
CA GLN A 76 4.48 1.72 -13.20
C GLN A 76 5.82 0.97 -13.15
N VAL A 77 5.98 0.00 -14.06
CA VAL A 77 7.16 -0.90 -14.10
C VAL A 77 8.49 -0.14 -14.19
N LYS A 78 8.52 0.94 -14.96
CA LYS A 78 9.74 1.77 -15.15
C LYS A 78 10.29 2.39 -13.86
N TYR A 79 9.51 2.42 -12.78
CA TYR A 79 9.89 3.00 -11.49
C TYR A 79 10.31 1.95 -10.45
N ASN A 80 10.83 0.82 -10.88
CA ASN A 80 11.20 -0.26 -9.96
C ASN A 80 12.28 0.17 -8.93
N ALA A 81 13.23 1.00 -9.34
CA ALA A 81 14.25 1.53 -8.43
C ALA A 81 13.64 2.35 -7.28
N THR A 82 12.61 3.15 -7.58
CA THR A 82 11.88 3.92 -6.57
C THR A 82 11.08 3.02 -5.65
N ARG A 83 10.38 2.00 -6.18
CA ARG A 83 9.67 1.02 -5.37
C ARG A 83 10.59 0.32 -4.38
N ARG A 84 11.76 -0.07 -4.83
CA ARG A 84 12.79 -0.69 -3.99
C ARG A 84 13.27 0.27 -2.91
N LEU A 85 13.52 1.53 -3.26
CA LEU A 85 13.95 2.55 -2.31
C LEU A 85 12.91 2.79 -1.21
N VAL A 86 11.63 2.87 -1.56
CA VAL A 86 10.54 3.08 -0.59
C VAL A 86 10.39 1.88 0.35
N LEU A 87 10.66 0.67 -0.09
CA LEU A 87 10.59 -0.54 0.74
C LEU A 87 11.71 -0.64 1.78
N ARG A 88 12.76 0.16 1.67
CA ARG A 88 13.85 0.14 2.64
C ARG A 88 13.34 0.44 4.05
N GLY A 89 13.63 -0.45 4.99
CA GLY A 89 13.19 -0.29 6.37
C GLY A 89 11.69 -0.49 6.62
N VAL A 90 10.96 -1.11 5.69
CA VAL A 90 9.53 -1.41 5.83
C VAL A 90 9.26 -2.36 6.99
N ASP A 91 8.25 -2.04 7.81
CA ASP A 91 7.80 -2.86 8.94
C ASP A 91 6.52 -3.64 8.61
N GLY A 92 5.67 -3.10 7.76
CA GLY A 92 4.43 -3.75 7.35
C GLY A 92 3.97 -3.28 5.96
N LEU A 93 3.12 -4.08 5.34
CA LEU A 93 2.68 -3.89 3.97
C LEU A 93 1.15 -3.95 3.86
N VAL A 94 0.61 -3.09 3.02
CA VAL A 94 -0.74 -3.22 2.48
C VAL A 94 -0.62 -3.42 0.97
N PHE A 95 -1.00 -4.58 0.48
CA PHE A 95 -1.08 -4.83 -0.96
C PHE A 95 -2.46 -4.46 -1.47
N VAL A 96 -2.52 -3.40 -2.27
CA VAL A 96 -3.75 -2.89 -2.86
C VAL A 96 -3.93 -3.50 -4.24
N ALA A 97 -4.80 -4.50 -4.35
CA ALA A 97 -5.17 -5.08 -5.62
C ALA A 97 -6.31 -4.28 -6.27
N ASP A 98 -6.25 -4.14 -7.56
CA ASP A 98 -7.30 -3.55 -8.37
C ASP A 98 -8.33 -4.63 -8.75
N SER A 99 -9.58 -4.48 -8.32
CA SER A 99 -10.63 -5.49 -8.59
C SER A 99 -11.10 -5.51 -10.04
N MET A 100 -10.78 -4.52 -10.86
CA MET A 100 -11.18 -4.54 -12.27
C MET A 100 -10.67 -5.79 -12.97
N ASP A 101 -11.55 -6.46 -13.73
CA ASP A 101 -11.23 -7.68 -14.46
C ASP A 101 -10.00 -7.53 -15.37
N LEU A 102 -9.92 -6.44 -16.10
CA LEU A 102 -8.80 -6.11 -16.98
C LEU A 102 -7.46 -5.90 -16.24
N ARG A 103 -7.48 -5.81 -14.93
CA ARG A 103 -6.28 -5.55 -14.10
C ARG A 103 -5.71 -6.81 -13.44
N ARG A 104 -6.30 -7.96 -13.68
CA ARG A 104 -5.91 -9.23 -13.07
C ARG A 104 -4.41 -9.51 -13.19
N GLU A 105 -3.89 -9.43 -14.40
CA GLU A 105 -2.47 -9.71 -14.67
C GLU A 105 -1.54 -8.68 -13.99
N MET A 106 -1.96 -7.41 -13.94
CA MET A 106 -1.19 -6.36 -13.28
C MET A 106 -1.08 -6.58 -11.78
N ASN A 107 -2.14 -7.11 -11.13
CA ASN A 107 -2.10 -7.49 -9.72
C ASN A 107 -1.03 -8.57 -9.48
N ILE A 108 -1.05 -9.63 -10.28
CA ILE A 108 -0.13 -10.76 -10.16
C ILE A 108 1.32 -10.31 -10.34
N ARG A 109 1.59 -9.52 -11.38
CA ARG A 109 2.93 -8.98 -11.63
C ARG A 109 3.41 -8.05 -10.51
N SER A 110 2.53 -7.23 -9.98
CA SER A 110 2.88 -6.32 -8.88
C SER A 110 3.23 -7.07 -7.60
N LEU A 111 2.51 -8.15 -7.30
CA LEU A 111 2.80 -9.00 -6.14
C LEU A 111 4.14 -9.73 -6.30
N GLN A 112 4.41 -10.26 -7.48
CA GLN A 112 5.71 -10.89 -7.78
C GLN A 112 6.86 -9.87 -7.65
N ASN A 113 6.66 -8.66 -8.15
CA ASN A 113 7.64 -7.58 -8.04
C ASN A 113 7.88 -7.17 -6.56
N LEU A 114 6.83 -7.13 -5.74
CA LEU A 114 6.97 -6.89 -4.30
C LEU A 114 7.87 -7.94 -3.66
N LYS A 115 7.62 -9.21 -3.95
CA LYS A 115 8.43 -10.32 -3.44
C LYS A 115 9.90 -10.16 -3.82
N GLU A 116 10.19 -9.93 -5.09
CA GLU A 116 11.56 -9.74 -5.59
C GLU A 116 12.26 -8.54 -4.93
N ASN A 117 11.56 -7.42 -4.78
CA ASN A 117 12.13 -6.22 -4.14
C ASN A 117 12.39 -6.42 -2.64
N LEU A 118 11.55 -7.16 -1.93
CA LEU A 118 11.80 -7.51 -0.52
C LEU A 118 13.04 -8.38 -0.36
N GLU A 119 13.24 -9.33 -1.25
CA GLU A 119 14.40 -10.22 -1.25
C GLU A 119 15.72 -9.44 -1.37
N THR A 120 15.72 -8.29 -2.07
CA THR A 120 16.93 -7.42 -2.14
C THR A 120 17.35 -6.84 -0.79
N PHE A 121 16.48 -6.83 0.19
CA PHE A 121 16.73 -6.40 1.57
C PHE A 121 16.80 -7.58 2.56
N ASN A 122 16.96 -8.80 2.07
CA ASN A 122 16.90 -10.03 2.88
C ASN A 122 15.58 -10.18 3.67
N LYS A 123 14.48 -9.65 3.13
CA LYS A 123 13.15 -9.79 3.68
C LYS A 123 12.35 -10.82 2.89
N ASN A 124 11.56 -11.60 3.61
CA ASN A 124 10.70 -12.61 3.02
C ASN A 124 9.24 -12.16 3.14
N ILE A 125 8.51 -12.16 2.02
CA ILE A 125 7.09 -11.77 1.99
C ILE A 125 6.22 -12.61 2.93
N PHE A 126 6.62 -13.85 3.23
CA PHE A 126 5.89 -14.73 4.15
C PHE A 126 6.10 -14.38 5.63
N ASN A 127 7.12 -13.60 5.96
CA ASN A 127 7.50 -13.29 7.33
C ASN A 127 7.26 -11.83 7.73
N ILE A 128 6.87 -10.99 6.79
CA ILE A 128 6.54 -9.58 7.06
C ILE A 128 5.03 -9.42 7.26
N PRO A 129 4.57 -8.61 8.22
CA PRO A 129 3.16 -8.28 8.33
C PRO A 129 2.60 -7.75 7.01
N LEU A 130 1.58 -8.40 6.48
CA LEU A 130 0.97 -8.08 5.20
C LEU A 130 -0.55 -8.19 5.31
N VAL A 131 -1.23 -7.20 4.76
CA VAL A 131 -2.68 -7.19 4.58
C VAL A 131 -2.99 -7.04 3.09
N MET A 132 -3.94 -7.80 2.60
CA MET A 132 -4.46 -7.67 1.23
C MET A 132 -5.68 -6.75 1.24
N GLN A 133 -5.69 -5.75 0.40
CA GLN A 133 -6.86 -4.90 0.15
C GLN A 133 -7.35 -5.12 -1.29
N TYR A 134 -8.55 -5.66 -1.44
CA TYR A 134 -9.21 -5.82 -2.73
C TYR A 134 -10.05 -4.58 -2.99
N ASN A 135 -9.43 -3.60 -3.63
CA ASN A 135 -9.97 -2.27 -3.82
C ASN A 135 -10.87 -2.17 -5.05
N LYS A 136 -11.65 -1.09 -5.10
CA LYS A 136 -12.59 -0.76 -6.19
C LYS A 136 -13.78 -1.70 -6.29
N ARG A 137 -14.24 -2.25 -5.16
CA ARG A 137 -15.46 -3.10 -5.15
C ARG A 137 -16.71 -2.33 -5.55
N ASP A 138 -16.73 -1.01 -5.38
CA ASP A 138 -17.78 -0.09 -5.79
C ASP A 138 -18.06 -0.07 -7.30
N LEU A 139 -17.08 -0.45 -8.13
CA LEU A 139 -17.23 -0.45 -9.58
C LEU A 139 -18.28 -1.47 -10.08
N GLU A 140 -18.58 -2.49 -9.29
CA GLU A 140 -19.66 -3.43 -9.59
C GLU A 140 -21.01 -2.73 -9.68
N GLU A 141 -21.27 -1.76 -8.80
CA GLU A 141 -22.49 -0.96 -8.80
C GLU A 141 -22.63 -0.09 -10.07
N GLU A 142 -21.50 0.22 -10.71
CA GLU A 142 -21.44 0.97 -11.96
C GLU A 142 -21.51 0.09 -13.21
N GLY A 143 -21.69 -1.23 -13.03
CA GLY A 143 -21.72 -2.20 -14.11
C GLY A 143 -20.36 -2.49 -14.76
N ILE A 144 -19.28 -2.11 -14.10
CA ILE A 144 -17.91 -2.41 -14.56
C ILE A 144 -17.55 -3.83 -14.10
N PRO A 145 -17.08 -4.73 -15.01
CA PRO A 145 -16.69 -6.08 -14.64
C PRO A 145 -15.55 -6.07 -13.61
N ILE A 146 -15.75 -6.76 -12.49
CA ILE A 146 -14.75 -6.95 -11.45
C ILE A 146 -14.49 -8.43 -11.18
N LEU A 147 -13.27 -8.71 -10.72
CA LEU A 147 -12.87 -10.02 -10.26
C LEU A 147 -13.62 -10.41 -8.98
N SER A 148 -14.05 -11.65 -8.86
CA SER A 148 -14.59 -12.16 -7.60
C SER A 148 -13.52 -12.18 -6.52
N THR A 149 -13.94 -12.10 -5.27
CA THR A 149 -13.03 -12.26 -4.12
C THR A 149 -12.32 -13.60 -4.15
N ASP A 150 -13.00 -14.67 -4.54
CA ASP A 150 -12.40 -16.00 -4.67
C ASP A 150 -11.28 -16.03 -5.72
N THR A 151 -11.46 -15.36 -6.85
CA THR A 151 -10.41 -15.24 -7.88
C THR A 151 -9.21 -14.49 -7.36
N LEU A 152 -9.42 -13.35 -6.70
CA LEU A 152 -8.35 -12.55 -6.09
C LEU A 152 -7.60 -13.34 -5.01
N GLN A 153 -8.33 -14.07 -4.16
CA GLN A 153 -7.73 -14.94 -3.16
C GLN A 153 -6.88 -16.05 -3.78
N LYS A 154 -7.37 -16.69 -4.83
CA LYS A 154 -6.65 -17.74 -5.55
C LYS A 154 -5.38 -17.20 -6.19
N ASP A 155 -5.45 -16.06 -6.86
CA ASP A 155 -4.34 -15.49 -7.61
C ASP A 155 -3.25 -14.90 -6.69
N LEU A 156 -3.65 -14.27 -5.58
CA LEU A 156 -2.77 -13.41 -4.79
C LEU A 156 -2.48 -13.95 -3.40
N ASN A 157 -3.39 -14.68 -2.79
CA ASN A 157 -3.35 -14.98 -1.37
C ASN A 157 -3.34 -16.47 -0.99
N SER A 158 -3.45 -17.37 -1.95
CA SER A 158 -3.52 -18.82 -1.70
C SER A 158 -2.34 -19.36 -0.90
N ARG A 159 -1.14 -18.80 -1.11
CA ARG A 159 0.10 -19.17 -0.42
C ARG A 159 0.39 -18.28 0.79
N LEU A 160 0.11 -16.99 0.68
CA LEU A 160 0.40 -16.00 1.73
C LEU A 160 -0.53 -16.13 2.93
N LYS A 161 -1.80 -16.45 2.68
CA LYS A 161 -2.85 -16.56 3.71
C LYS A 161 -2.91 -15.33 4.62
N ALA A 162 -2.63 -14.16 4.04
CA ALA A 162 -2.71 -12.89 4.73
C ALA A 162 -4.16 -12.49 5.02
N PRO A 163 -4.41 -11.70 6.06
CA PRO A 163 -5.71 -11.06 6.23
C PRO A 163 -6.07 -10.24 4.99
N TYR A 164 -7.35 -10.27 4.60
CA TYR A 164 -7.81 -9.53 3.43
C TYR A 164 -9.10 -8.78 3.72
N PHE A 165 -9.29 -7.70 3.01
CA PHE A 165 -10.47 -6.84 3.10
C PHE A 165 -10.92 -6.42 1.70
N GLU A 166 -12.22 -6.48 1.47
CA GLU A 166 -12.85 -5.84 0.33
C GLU A 166 -13.01 -4.36 0.64
N ALA A 167 -12.68 -3.51 -0.33
CA ALA A 167 -12.63 -2.08 -0.08
C ALA A 167 -13.07 -1.23 -1.29
N SER A 168 -13.43 -0.01 -0.97
CA SER A 168 -13.55 1.10 -1.91
C SER A 168 -12.85 2.31 -1.29
N ALA A 169 -11.64 2.61 -1.73
CA ALA A 169 -10.85 3.70 -1.18
C ALA A 169 -11.49 5.08 -1.38
N VAL A 170 -12.34 5.22 -2.39
CA VAL A 170 -13.08 6.47 -2.66
C VAL A 170 -14.30 6.64 -1.74
N LYS A 171 -14.90 5.54 -1.26
CA LYS A 171 -16.06 5.57 -0.36
C LYS A 171 -15.67 5.43 1.12
N GLY A 172 -14.54 4.81 1.40
CA GLY A 172 -14.00 4.53 2.74
C GLY A 172 -14.44 3.23 3.36
#